data_0d7e0d231e9632ebbbeb3848e16630dd
#
_entry.id   0d7e0d231e9632ebbbeb3848e16630dd
#
_cell.length_a   1.000
_cell.length_b   1.000
_cell.length_c   1.000
_cell.angle_alpha   90.00
_cell.angle_beta   90.00
_cell.angle_gamma   90.00
#
_symmetry.space_group_name_H-M   'P 1'
#
loop_
_entity.id
_entity.type
_entity.pdbx_description
1 polymer ?
#
loop_
_entity_poly.entity_id
_entity_poly.type
_entity_poly.pdbx_seq_one_letter_code
_entity_poly.pdbx_strand_id
1 'polypeptide(L)'
;MQWYVRNHIIDLNIPRIMAIWNVTPDSFSSFCEPELASSTTHAERLCCEGADILDIGAESTRPGSTPVSCEEEQARLQQPLVWAKTHTQCPISLDSRHLKTILWALSMGYVDIINDVGESEEPADEREGVIYRAVRDAGAGLVLMAWNDHGGEILSFEKCVKKIVIQLEKRLQMALDNGVDKRAIVLDPGIGFGKGLDNDMRLIAHAPSALAHLGCPVLIGHSRKRCLAQTVGLPVEKLDAPTAMASAIAFMQGASIVRVHQPALSLYARQIAISCTKHAS
;
A
#
# COMPACT_ATOMS: atom_id res chain seq x y z
N MET A 1 -14.65 -4.37 -11.64
CA MET A 1 -14.72 -4.08 -10.17
C MET A 1 -14.42 -2.60 -9.95
N GLN A 2 -15.00 -1.94 -8.94
CA GLN A 2 -14.78 -0.53 -8.64
C GLN A 2 -14.37 -0.36 -7.19
N TRP A 3 -13.44 0.57 -6.90
CA TRP A 3 -13.01 0.95 -5.57
C TRP A 3 -13.51 2.36 -5.27
N TYR A 4 -14.33 2.50 -4.24
CA TYR A 4 -14.92 3.77 -3.82
C TYR A 4 -14.03 4.42 -2.77
N VAL A 5 -13.47 5.58 -3.09
CA VAL A 5 -12.53 6.29 -2.24
C VAL A 5 -12.91 7.76 -2.20
N ARG A 6 -13.53 8.21 -1.11
CA ARG A 6 -13.99 9.59 -0.88
C ARG A 6 -14.71 10.15 -2.12
N ASN A 7 -14.08 11.06 -2.85
CA ASN A 7 -14.66 11.74 -4.02
C ASN A 7 -14.32 11.05 -5.36
N HIS A 8 -13.69 9.89 -5.33
CA HIS A 8 -13.23 9.15 -6.50
C HIS A 8 -13.89 7.79 -6.59
N ILE A 9 -14.06 7.32 -7.82
CA ILE A 9 -14.37 5.93 -8.13
C ILE A 9 -13.25 5.41 -9.02
N ILE A 10 -12.42 4.52 -8.48
CA ILE A 10 -11.31 3.94 -9.21
C ILE A 10 -11.81 2.67 -9.92
N ASP A 11 -11.77 2.68 -11.26
CA ASP A 11 -12.09 1.49 -12.05
C ASP A 11 -10.94 0.49 -11.98
N LEU A 12 -11.18 -0.66 -11.35
CA LEU A 12 -10.23 -1.76 -11.19
C LEU A 12 -10.39 -2.86 -12.25
N ASN A 13 -11.19 -2.66 -13.30
CA ASN A 13 -11.18 -3.52 -14.47
C ASN A 13 -9.85 -3.39 -15.24
N ILE A 14 -9.17 -2.27 -15.05
CA ILE A 14 -7.78 -2.06 -15.44
C ILE A 14 -6.95 -2.03 -14.16
N PRO A 15 -5.92 -2.89 -14.02
CA PRO A 15 -5.04 -2.87 -12.85
C PRO A 15 -4.41 -1.50 -12.62
N ARG A 16 -4.23 -1.09 -11.37
CA ARG A 16 -3.77 0.24 -10.98
C ARG A 16 -2.37 0.21 -10.37
N ILE A 17 -1.69 1.35 -10.46
CA ILE A 17 -0.35 1.57 -9.93
C ILE A 17 -0.45 2.60 -8.81
N MET A 18 -0.16 2.17 -7.58
CA MET A 18 -0.02 3.02 -6.41
C MET A 18 1.47 3.36 -6.25
N ALA A 19 1.82 4.63 -6.41
CA ALA A 19 3.20 5.08 -6.33
C ALA A 19 3.57 5.50 -4.92
N ILE A 20 4.69 4.99 -4.43
CA ILE A 20 5.23 5.29 -3.09
C ILE A 20 5.93 6.64 -3.11
N TRP A 21 5.47 7.55 -2.27
CA TRP A 21 6.13 8.83 -2.00
C TRP A 21 6.54 8.91 -0.52
N ASN A 22 7.77 8.48 -0.23
CA ASN A 22 8.33 8.58 1.11
C ASN A 22 8.85 10.00 1.38
N VAL A 23 8.34 10.63 2.44
CA VAL A 23 8.74 11.95 2.93
C VAL A 23 9.54 11.82 4.23
N THR A 24 10.60 10.97 4.20
CA THR A 24 11.47 10.71 5.35
C THR A 24 12.72 11.60 5.31
N PRO A 25 13.34 11.92 6.47
CA PRO A 25 14.59 12.73 6.53
C PRO A 25 15.76 12.13 5.76
N ASP A 26 15.85 10.80 5.65
CA ASP A 26 16.87 10.13 4.84
C ASP A 26 16.66 10.35 3.33
N SER A 27 15.44 10.75 2.95
CA SER A 27 15.13 11.21 1.60
C SER A 27 15.38 12.72 1.46
N PHE A 28 15.37 13.47 2.60
CA PHE A 28 15.44 14.94 2.66
C PHE A 28 15.97 15.36 4.04
N SER A 29 17.21 15.82 4.11
CA SER A 29 17.96 16.03 5.37
C SER A 29 17.54 17.22 6.25
N SER A 30 16.58 18.04 5.87
CA SER A 30 15.89 19.08 6.64
C SER A 30 14.71 19.63 5.82
N PHE A 31 13.60 20.01 6.48
CA PHE A 31 12.42 20.58 5.80
C PHE A 31 12.61 22.07 5.46
N CYS A 32 13.68 22.40 4.72
CA CYS A 32 13.88 23.71 4.13
C CYS A 32 13.17 23.81 2.77
N GLU A 33 12.88 25.02 2.28
CA GLU A 33 12.24 25.24 0.98
C GLU A 33 12.83 24.43 -0.21
N PRO A 34 14.18 24.28 -0.32
CA PRO A 34 14.76 23.48 -1.39
C PRO A 34 14.42 21.99 -1.35
N GLU A 35 14.18 21.44 -0.17
CA GLU A 35 13.88 20.01 0.03
C GLU A 35 12.42 19.69 -0.23
N LEU A 36 11.51 20.56 0.18
CA LEU A 36 10.12 20.45 -0.22
C LEU A 36 10.00 20.52 -1.75
N ALA A 37 10.70 21.45 -2.41
CA ALA A 37 10.73 21.56 -3.86
C ALA A 37 11.25 20.29 -4.54
N SER A 38 12.30 19.66 -3.99
CA SER A 38 12.80 18.36 -4.48
C SER A 38 11.78 17.24 -4.28
N SER A 39 11.11 17.20 -3.13
CA SER A 39 10.06 16.22 -2.81
C SER A 39 8.85 16.36 -3.72
N THR A 40 8.37 17.57 -3.94
CA THR A 40 7.22 17.84 -4.81
C THR A 40 7.53 17.56 -6.29
N THR A 41 8.75 17.90 -6.74
CA THR A 41 9.23 17.50 -8.08
C THR A 41 9.26 15.99 -8.24
N HIS A 42 9.63 15.24 -7.19
CA HIS A 42 9.54 13.78 -7.20
C HIS A 42 8.09 13.30 -7.34
N ALA A 43 7.15 13.88 -6.59
CA ALA A 43 5.73 13.54 -6.68
C ALA A 43 5.13 13.85 -8.05
N GLU A 44 5.47 15.02 -8.63
CA GLU A 44 5.09 15.37 -10.02
C GLU A 44 5.57 14.31 -11.00
N ARG A 45 6.84 13.89 -10.86
CA ARG A 45 7.41 12.85 -11.70
C ARG A 45 6.63 11.53 -11.55
N LEU A 46 6.31 11.10 -10.33
CA LEU A 46 5.51 9.88 -10.11
C LEU A 46 4.17 9.93 -10.84
N CYS A 47 3.48 11.08 -10.78
CA CYS A 47 2.22 11.28 -11.52
C CYS A 47 2.43 11.21 -13.03
N CYS A 48 3.44 11.92 -13.57
CA CYS A 48 3.76 11.91 -15.00
C CYS A 48 4.20 10.53 -15.49
N GLU A 49 4.82 9.73 -14.65
CA GLU A 49 5.26 8.36 -14.92
C GLU A 49 4.12 7.32 -14.86
N GLY A 50 2.88 7.74 -14.61
CA GLY A 50 1.69 6.91 -14.70
C GLY A 50 1.21 6.31 -13.38
N ALA A 51 1.47 6.98 -12.26
CA ALA A 51 0.81 6.67 -11.00
C ALA A 51 -0.70 6.93 -11.12
N ASP A 52 -1.50 5.96 -10.71
CA ASP A 52 -2.96 6.10 -10.58
C ASP A 52 -3.34 6.60 -9.17
N ILE A 53 -2.49 6.36 -8.18
CA ILE A 53 -2.67 6.71 -6.76
C ILE A 53 -1.30 7.12 -6.21
N LEU A 54 -1.25 8.18 -5.38
CA LEU A 54 -0.06 8.53 -4.60
C LEU A 54 -0.21 8.03 -3.17
N ASP A 55 0.75 7.23 -2.69
CA ASP A 55 0.78 6.71 -1.33
C ASP A 55 1.90 7.38 -0.55
N ILE A 56 1.52 8.23 0.40
CA ILE A 56 2.42 9.15 1.11
C ILE A 56 2.67 8.60 2.51
N GLY A 57 3.94 8.38 2.84
CA GLY A 57 4.37 7.93 4.16
C GLY A 57 5.57 8.73 4.68
N ALA A 58 5.58 9.07 5.96
CA ALA A 58 6.65 9.85 6.60
C ALA A 58 7.49 9.04 7.59
N GLU A 59 7.16 7.78 7.78
CA GLU A 59 7.91 6.82 8.59
C GLU A 59 8.37 5.66 7.71
N SER A 60 9.61 5.20 7.93
CA SER A 60 10.11 4.00 7.27
C SER A 60 9.71 2.76 8.07
N THR A 61 8.96 1.86 7.45
CA THR A 61 8.62 0.55 8.04
C THR A 61 9.71 -0.51 7.80
N ARG A 62 10.92 -0.10 7.36
CA ARG A 62 12.04 -1.03 7.14
C ARG A 62 12.60 -1.52 8.48
N PRO A 63 13.02 -2.80 8.59
CA PRO A 63 13.69 -3.29 9.79
C PRO A 63 14.91 -2.42 10.15
N GLY A 64 14.97 -1.94 11.40
CA GLY A 64 16.05 -1.08 11.90
C GLY A 64 15.85 0.42 11.69
N SER A 65 14.72 0.87 11.15
CA SER A 65 14.37 2.30 11.13
C SER A 65 14.04 2.79 12.54
N THR A 66 14.37 4.05 12.81
CA THR A 66 14.01 4.71 14.07
C THR A 66 12.52 5.05 14.05
N PRO A 67 11.74 4.64 15.08
CA PRO A 67 10.35 5.05 15.20
C PRO A 67 10.20 6.56 15.25
N VAL A 68 9.15 7.08 14.65
CA VAL A 68 8.83 8.50 14.59
C VAL A 68 7.62 8.77 15.50
N SER A 69 7.62 9.89 16.25
CA SER A 69 6.43 10.27 17.02
C SER A 69 5.28 10.72 16.11
N CYS A 70 4.04 10.65 16.59
CA CYS A 70 2.88 11.14 15.83
C CYS A 70 3.04 12.61 15.42
N GLU A 71 3.58 13.44 16.33
CA GLU A 71 3.78 14.86 16.11
C GLU A 71 4.81 15.13 15.02
N GLU A 72 5.91 14.37 15.04
CA GLU A 72 6.95 14.43 14.01
C GLU A 72 6.42 13.93 12.66
N GLU A 73 5.67 12.82 12.65
CA GLU A 73 5.05 12.28 11.44
C GLU A 73 4.10 13.31 10.82
N GLN A 74 3.22 13.92 11.61
CA GLN A 74 2.28 14.95 11.14
C GLN A 74 3.02 16.18 10.60
N ALA A 75 4.08 16.62 11.27
CA ALA A 75 4.90 17.74 10.80
C ALA A 75 5.52 17.46 9.42
N ARG A 76 6.02 16.23 9.19
CA ARG A 76 6.57 15.81 7.90
C ARG A 76 5.50 15.71 6.80
N LEU A 77 4.30 15.27 7.15
CA LEU A 77 3.20 15.03 6.21
C LEU A 77 2.46 16.31 5.80
N GLN A 78 2.43 17.32 6.65
CA GLN A 78 1.54 18.49 6.48
C GLN A 78 1.69 19.16 5.11
N GLN A 79 2.91 19.56 4.75
CA GLN A 79 3.15 20.24 3.47
C GLN A 79 3.00 19.31 2.27
N PRO A 80 3.55 18.08 2.25
CA PRO A 80 3.34 17.12 1.17
C PRO A 80 1.85 16.82 0.90
N LEU A 81 1.03 16.62 1.94
CA LEU A 81 -0.40 16.36 1.77
C LEU A 81 -1.15 17.55 1.19
N VAL A 82 -0.87 18.78 1.68
CA VAL A 82 -1.46 20.01 1.12
C VAL A 82 -1.06 20.18 -0.33
N TRP A 83 0.21 19.98 -0.66
CA TRP A 83 0.69 20.06 -2.03
C TRP A 83 0.01 19.03 -2.92
N ALA A 84 -0.02 17.76 -2.53
CA ALA A 84 -0.67 16.69 -3.29
C ALA A 84 -2.15 17.02 -3.57
N LYS A 85 -2.88 17.49 -2.56
CA LYS A 85 -4.30 17.86 -2.68
C LYS A 85 -4.55 18.98 -3.67
N THR A 86 -3.61 19.92 -3.82
CA THR A 86 -3.77 21.11 -4.65
C THR A 86 -3.16 20.98 -6.04
N HIS A 87 -2.18 20.07 -6.25
CA HIS A 87 -1.40 19.99 -7.49
C HIS A 87 -1.62 18.67 -8.26
N THR A 88 -2.31 17.68 -7.69
CA THR A 88 -2.53 16.41 -8.39
C THR A 88 -4.02 16.07 -8.50
N GLN A 89 -4.35 15.24 -9.49
CA GLN A 89 -5.68 14.62 -9.62
C GLN A 89 -5.67 13.17 -9.12
N CYS A 90 -4.50 12.65 -8.71
CA CYS A 90 -4.40 11.32 -8.16
C CYS A 90 -5.08 11.26 -6.79
N PRO A 91 -5.89 10.24 -6.50
CA PRO A 91 -6.29 9.93 -5.13
C PRO A 91 -5.07 9.81 -4.22
N ILE A 92 -5.17 10.37 -3.02
CA ILE A 92 -4.08 10.41 -2.05
C ILE A 92 -4.30 9.34 -1.00
N SER A 93 -3.35 8.44 -0.86
CA SER A 93 -3.28 7.41 0.18
C SER A 93 -2.29 7.84 1.27
N LEU A 94 -2.64 7.60 2.51
CA LEU A 94 -1.76 7.78 3.67
C LEU A 94 -1.26 6.41 4.14
N ASP A 95 0.06 6.21 4.10
CA ASP A 95 0.74 5.06 4.72
C ASP A 95 1.18 5.47 6.13
N SER A 96 0.41 5.08 7.13
CA SER A 96 0.70 5.36 8.54
C SER A 96 0.15 4.28 9.46
N ARG A 97 0.90 4.00 10.53
CA ARG A 97 0.47 3.13 11.63
C ARG A 97 -0.08 3.90 12.84
N HIS A 98 0.10 5.21 12.89
CA HIS A 98 -0.28 6.04 14.03
C HIS A 98 -1.73 6.49 13.94
N LEU A 99 -2.55 6.04 14.91
CA LEU A 99 -3.97 6.40 15.00
C LEU A 99 -4.20 7.91 14.93
N LYS A 100 -3.45 8.69 15.71
CA LYS A 100 -3.60 10.16 15.75
C LYS A 100 -3.33 10.81 14.40
N THR A 101 -2.31 10.33 13.66
CA THR A 101 -1.98 10.84 12.32
C THR A 101 -3.08 10.50 11.32
N ILE A 102 -3.60 9.27 11.36
CA ILE A 102 -4.72 8.85 10.50
C ILE A 102 -5.95 9.72 10.74
N LEU A 103 -6.35 9.90 12.00
CA LEU A 103 -7.52 10.71 12.35
C LEU A 103 -7.34 12.17 11.96
N TRP A 104 -6.15 12.74 12.19
CA TRP A 104 -5.80 14.09 11.78
C TRP A 104 -5.94 14.26 10.25
N ALA A 105 -5.31 13.41 9.46
CA ALA A 105 -5.33 13.52 8.00
C ALA A 105 -6.74 13.36 7.41
N LEU A 106 -7.56 12.44 7.96
CA LEU A 106 -8.95 12.27 7.57
C LEU A 106 -9.79 13.51 7.92
N SER A 107 -9.62 14.08 9.12
CA SER A 107 -10.38 15.25 9.57
C SER A 107 -10.07 16.51 8.76
N MET A 108 -8.83 16.67 8.31
CA MET A 108 -8.41 17.78 7.45
C MET A 108 -8.82 17.61 5.98
N GLY A 109 -9.32 16.44 5.60
CA GLY A 109 -9.69 16.16 4.22
C GLY A 109 -8.51 16.05 3.25
N TYR A 110 -7.32 15.78 3.77
CA TYR A 110 -6.11 15.69 2.95
C TYR A 110 -5.98 14.39 2.19
N VAL A 111 -6.57 13.31 2.71
CA VAL A 111 -6.40 11.95 2.16
C VAL A 111 -7.72 11.35 1.72
N ASP A 112 -7.65 10.51 0.71
CA ASP A 112 -8.79 9.80 0.12
C ASP A 112 -8.78 8.32 0.51
N ILE A 113 -7.61 7.78 0.91
CA ILE A 113 -7.37 6.37 1.23
C ILE A 113 -6.52 6.28 2.49
N ILE A 114 -6.81 5.33 3.36
CA ILE A 114 -5.93 4.91 4.45
C ILE A 114 -5.32 3.56 4.09
N ASN A 115 -3.98 3.53 4.02
CA ASN A 115 -3.19 2.32 3.90
C ASN A 115 -2.75 1.88 5.30
N ASP A 116 -3.60 1.05 5.94
CA ASP A 116 -3.42 0.63 7.33
C ASP A 116 -2.57 -0.62 7.43
N VAL A 117 -1.30 -0.45 7.74
CA VAL A 117 -0.34 -1.55 7.90
C VAL A 117 -0.54 -2.36 9.18
N GLY A 118 -1.45 -1.95 10.08
CA GLY A 118 -1.95 -2.75 11.20
C GLY A 118 -1.02 -2.90 12.41
N GLU A 119 0.27 -2.63 12.29
CA GLU A 119 1.23 -2.76 13.38
C GLU A 119 1.29 -1.48 14.20
N SER A 120 0.81 -1.49 15.46
CA SER A 120 0.89 -0.38 16.39
C SER A 120 1.10 -0.86 17.82
N GLU A 121 1.50 0.05 18.73
CA GLU A 121 1.65 -0.21 20.15
C GLU A 121 0.30 -0.28 20.89
N GLU A 122 -0.79 0.18 20.26
CA GLU A 122 -2.14 0.18 20.83
C GLU A 122 -2.82 -1.19 20.65
N PRO A 123 -3.76 -1.57 21.53
CA PRO A 123 -4.55 -2.78 21.35
C PRO A 123 -5.26 -2.78 19.99
N ALA A 124 -4.95 -3.76 19.16
CA ALA A 124 -5.36 -3.79 17.75
C ALA A 124 -6.87 -3.60 17.55
N ASP A 125 -7.70 -4.31 18.30
CA ASP A 125 -9.15 -4.29 18.15
C ASP A 125 -9.77 -2.91 18.46
N GLU A 126 -9.24 -2.19 19.46
CA GLU A 126 -9.71 -0.84 19.81
C GLU A 126 -9.28 0.20 18.76
N ARG A 127 -8.00 0.18 18.38
CA ARG A 127 -7.42 1.05 17.36
C ARG A 127 -8.15 0.91 16.02
N GLU A 128 -8.29 -0.34 15.54
CA GLU A 128 -8.93 -0.64 14.28
C GLU A 128 -10.39 -0.16 14.24
N GLY A 129 -11.16 -0.39 15.30
CA GLY A 129 -12.54 0.09 15.38
C GLY A 129 -12.67 1.61 15.29
N VAL A 130 -11.72 2.37 15.87
CA VAL A 130 -11.69 3.83 15.76
C VAL A 130 -11.36 4.27 14.33
N ILE A 131 -10.34 3.66 13.71
CA ILE A 131 -9.95 3.95 12.32
C ILE A 131 -11.11 3.66 11.36
N TYR A 132 -11.76 2.50 11.50
CA TYR A 132 -12.81 2.09 10.57
C TYR A 132 -14.04 3.01 10.64
N ARG A 133 -14.43 3.48 11.82
CA ARG A 133 -15.48 4.50 11.95
C ARG A 133 -15.06 5.81 11.30
N ALA A 134 -13.83 6.26 11.50
CA ALA A 134 -13.33 7.50 10.86
C ALA A 134 -13.27 7.38 9.33
N VAL A 135 -12.83 6.23 8.81
CA VAL A 135 -12.83 5.91 7.37
C VAL A 135 -14.25 5.97 6.80
N ARG A 136 -15.21 5.31 7.46
CA ARG A 136 -16.64 5.36 7.09
C ARG A 136 -17.15 6.79 7.05
N ASP A 137 -16.93 7.57 8.10
CA ASP A 137 -17.45 8.92 8.23
C ASP A 137 -16.83 9.88 7.20
N ALA A 138 -15.58 9.65 6.82
CA ALA A 138 -14.91 10.38 5.75
C ALA A 138 -15.26 9.87 4.34
N GLY A 139 -15.90 8.71 4.20
CA GLY A 139 -16.10 8.02 2.92
C GLY A 139 -14.80 7.60 2.26
N ALA A 140 -13.72 7.43 3.03
CA ALA A 140 -12.39 7.11 2.51
C ALA A 140 -12.27 5.64 2.09
N GLY A 141 -11.33 5.35 1.20
CA GLY A 141 -10.89 3.98 0.90
C GLY A 141 -10.02 3.41 2.03
N LEU A 142 -9.98 2.09 2.14
CA LEU A 142 -9.22 1.39 3.17
C LEU A 142 -8.43 0.24 2.56
N VAL A 143 -7.13 0.19 2.81
CA VAL A 143 -6.29 -0.98 2.55
C VAL A 143 -6.06 -1.71 3.87
N LEU A 144 -6.46 -2.98 3.92
CA LEU A 144 -6.25 -3.87 5.06
C LEU A 144 -5.08 -4.80 4.78
N MET A 145 -3.99 -4.68 5.54
CA MET A 145 -2.81 -5.52 5.36
C MET A 145 -2.71 -6.63 6.40
N ALA A 146 -2.24 -7.81 5.98
CA ALA A 146 -1.85 -8.89 6.88
C ALA A 146 -0.39 -8.77 7.28
N TRP A 147 -0.09 -8.81 8.59
CA TRP A 147 1.28 -8.84 9.11
C TRP A 147 1.60 -10.17 9.81
N ASN A 148 2.87 -10.40 10.13
CA ASN A 148 3.25 -11.60 10.86
C ASN A 148 3.13 -11.40 12.37
N ASP A 149 2.24 -12.16 12.99
CA ASP A 149 2.03 -12.21 14.44
C ASP A 149 2.68 -13.45 15.12
N HIS A 150 3.62 -14.13 14.43
CA HIS A 150 4.09 -15.48 14.82
C HIS A 150 5.41 -15.50 15.56
N GLY A 151 5.87 -14.37 16.13
CA GLY A 151 7.12 -14.36 16.90
C GLY A 151 8.37 -14.76 16.11
N GLY A 152 8.36 -14.59 14.78
CA GLY A 152 9.49 -14.91 13.90
C GLY A 152 9.50 -16.34 13.33
N GLU A 153 8.51 -17.19 13.64
CA GLU A 153 8.39 -18.52 13.02
C GLU A 153 8.09 -18.42 11.53
N ILE A 154 8.88 -19.10 10.70
CA ILE A 154 8.61 -19.24 9.27
C ILE A 154 7.75 -20.48 9.03
N LEU A 155 6.52 -20.23 8.58
CA LEU A 155 5.56 -21.29 8.30
C LEU A 155 5.75 -21.92 6.92
N SER A 156 5.23 -23.14 6.70
CA SER A 156 5.01 -23.62 5.33
C SER A 156 4.09 -22.68 4.57
N PHE A 157 4.24 -22.60 3.23
CA PHE A 157 3.44 -21.68 2.41
C PHE A 157 1.94 -21.84 2.61
N GLU A 158 1.44 -23.06 2.66
CA GLU A 158 0.01 -23.34 2.89
C GLU A 158 -0.48 -22.79 4.24
N LYS A 159 0.29 -23.01 5.30
CA LYS A 159 -0.04 -22.45 6.63
C LYS A 159 0.04 -20.93 6.63
N CYS A 160 1.04 -20.35 5.94
CA CYS A 160 1.19 -18.91 5.78
C CYS A 160 -0.04 -18.31 5.08
N VAL A 161 -0.44 -18.84 3.93
CA VAL A 161 -1.63 -18.39 3.20
C VAL A 161 -2.89 -18.52 4.05
N LYS A 162 -3.08 -19.66 4.73
CA LYS A 162 -4.24 -19.87 5.61
C LYS A 162 -4.32 -18.81 6.71
N LYS A 163 -3.20 -18.45 7.34
CA LYS A 163 -3.17 -17.42 8.38
C LYS A 163 -3.46 -16.03 7.82
N ILE A 164 -2.90 -15.68 6.65
CA ILE A 164 -3.20 -14.43 5.96
C ILE A 164 -4.71 -14.30 5.70
N VAL A 165 -5.31 -15.36 5.17
CA VAL A 165 -6.77 -15.39 4.90
C VAL A 165 -7.56 -15.16 6.17
N ILE A 166 -7.29 -15.92 7.25
CA ILE A 166 -7.99 -15.76 8.53
C ILE A 166 -7.84 -14.35 9.10
N GLN A 167 -6.65 -13.78 9.04
CA GLN A 167 -6.39 -12.44 9.56
C GLN A 167 -7.15 -11.38 8.76
N LEU A 168 -7.07 -11.44 7.43
CA LEU A 168 -7.77 -10.49 6.56
C LEU A 168 -9.29 -10.65 6.63
N GLU A 169 -9.79 -11.88 6.78
CA GLU A 169 -11.21 -12.14 7.00
C GLU A 169 -11.71 -11.50 8.31
N LYS A 170 -10.95 -11.66 9.42
CA LYS A 170 -11.27 -11.01 10.70
C LYS A 170 -11.29 -9.48 10.56
N ARG A 171 -10.25 -8.88 9.95
CA ARG A 171 -10.15 -7.43 9.75
C ARG A 171 -11.25 -6.90 8.83
N LEU A 172 -11.53 -7.62 7.74
CA LEU A 172 -12.62 -7.29 6.83
C LEU A 172 -13.96 -7.28 7.55
N GLN A 173 -14.27 -8.34 8.33
CA GLN A 173 -15.52 -8.42 9.09
C GLN A 173 -15.61 -7.27 10.08
N MET A 174 -14.54 -6.97 10.82
CA MET A 174 -14.52 -5.85 11.77
C MET A 174 -14.76 -4.50 11.07
N ALA A 175 -14.18 -4.28 9.88
CA ALA A 175 -14.41 -3.07 9.09
C ALA A 175 -15.89 -2.95 8.67
N LEU A 176 -16.50 -4.05 8.21
CA LEU A 176 -17.90 -4.10 7.84
C LEU A 176 -18.82 -3.84 9.04
N ASP A 177 -18.53 -4.43 10.19
CA ASP A 177 -19.30 -4.24 11.44
C ASP A 177 -19.23 -2.79 11.96
N ASN A 178 -18.14 -2.06 11.66
CA ASN A 178 -18.01 -0.63 11.92
C ASN A 178 -18.60 0.26 10.79
N GLY A 179 -19.25 -0.35 9.79
CA GLY A 179 -20.02 0.34 8.74
C GLY A 179 -19.19 0.82 7.55
N VAL A 180 -17.96 0.34 7.36
CA VAL A 180 -17.19 0.62 6.14
C VAL A 180 -17.84 -0.13 4.96
N ASP A 181 -18.08 0.57 3.85
CA ASP A 181 -18.60 -0.07 2.63
C ASP A 181 -17.57 -1.07 2.09
N LYS A 182 -17.99 -2.28 1.81
CA LYS A 182 -17.11 -3.31 1.23
C LYS A 182 -16.42 -2.86 -0.06
N ARG A 183 -17.10 -2.00 -0.84
CA ARG A 183 -16.56 -1.43 -2.07
C ARG A 183 -15.41 -0.42 -1.82
N ALA A 184 -15.25 0.04 -0.58
CA ALA A 184 -14.15 0.92 -0.18
C ALA A 184 -12.92 0.15 0.31
N ILE A 185 -12.95 -1.20 0.34
CA ILE A 185 -11.91 -2.02 0.96
C ILE A 185 -11.06 -2.74 -0.10
N VAL A 186 -9.74 -2.70 0.09
CA VAL A 186 -8.72 -3.45 -0.64
C VAL A 186 -7.91 -4.29 0.35
N LEU A 187 -7.47 -5.48 -0.04
CA LEU A 187 -6.71 -6.40 0.81
C LEU A 187 -5.25 -6.45 0.35
N ASP A 188 -4.30 -6.42 1.30
CA ASP A 188 -2.87 -6.60 1.06
C ASP A 188 -2.36 -7.82 1.86
N PRO A 189 -1.75 -8.84 1.23
CA PRO A 189 -1.19 -9.98 1.92
C PRO A 189 0.02 -9.65 2.80
N GLY A 190 0.56 -8.42 2.74
CA GLY A 190 1.67 -7.94 3.57
C GLY A 190 3.00 -8.61 3.21
N ILE A 191 3.39 -8.60 1.94
CA ILE A 191 4.70 -9.08 1.49
C ILE A 191 5.81 -8.28 2.20
N GLY A 192 6.84 -8.97 2.70
CA GLY A 192 7.97 -8.35 3.42
C GLY A 192 7.73 -8.10 4.92
N PHE A 193 6.58 -8.48 5.45
CA PHE A 193 6.24 -8.35 6.87
C PHE A 193 6.36 -9.71 7.58
N GLY A 194 7.58 -10.22 7.68
CA GLY A 194 7.96 -11.33 8.55
C GLY A 194 7.53 -12.75 8.14
N LYS A 195 7.04 -12.95 6.90
CA LYS A 195 6.52 -14.26 6.44
C LYS A 195 7.59 -15.21 5.90
N GLY A 196 8.82 -14.73 5.76
CA GLY A 196 9.94 -15.44 5.14
C GLY A 196 10.05 -15.15 3.64
N LEU A 197 11.31 -15.09 3.14
CA LEU A 197 11.58 -14.59 1.78
C LEU A 197 10.98 -15.49 0.68
N ASP A 198 10.94 -16.80 0.89
CA ASP A 198 10.32 -17.75 -0.05
C ASP A 198 8.80 -17.57 -0.10
N ASN A 199 8.14 -17.46 1.07
CA ASN A 199 6.72 -17.19 1.14
C ASN A 199 6.38 -15.83 0.50
N ASP A 200 7.18 -14.80 0.77
CA ASP A 200 6.99 -13.46 0.18
C ASP A 200 7.03 -13.50 -1.36
N MET A 201 8.00 -14.24 -1.95
CA MET A 201 8.06 -14.42 -3.40
C MET A 201 6.84 -15.12 -3.96
N ARG A 202 6.40 -16.22 -3.32
CA ARG A 202 5.24 -16.99 -3.77
C ARG A 202 3.94 -16.22 -3.62
N LEU A 203 3.80 -15.37 -2.59
CA LEU A 203 2.62 -14.52 -2.39
C LEU A 203 2.39 -13.53 -3.54
N ILE A 204 3.44 -13.08 -4.23
CA ILE A 204 3.28 -12.18 -5.39
C ILE A 204 2.33 -12.78 -6.44
N ALA A 205 2.47 -14.08 -6.69
CA ALA A 205 1.65 -14.77 -7.69
C ALA A 205 0.37 -15.40 -7.10
N HIS A 206 0.40 -15.86 -5.86
CA HIS A 206 -0.67 -16.71 -5.33
C HIS A 206 -1.67 -15.97 -4.44
N ALA A 207 -1.31 -14.81 -3.86
CA ALA A 207 -2.20 -14.09 -2.96
C ALA A 207 -3.49 -13.62 -3.63
N PRO A 208 -3.52 -13.11 -4.89
CA PRO A 208 -4.77 -12.68 -5.52
C PRO A 208 -5.81 -13.81 -5.59
N SER A 209 -5.41 -15.01 -6.03
CA SER A 209 -6.32 -16.15 -6.09
C SER A 209 -6.73 -16.67 -4.71
N ALA A 210 -5.80 -16.68 -3.74
CA ALA A 210 -6.08 -17.13 -2.39
C ALA A 210 -7.09 -16.23 -1.65
N LEU A 211 -7.09 -14.93 -1.94
CA LEU A 211 -7.99 -13.93 -1.32
C LEU A 211 -9.27 -13.68 -2.12
N ALA A 212 -9.39 -14.23 -3.34
CA ALA A 212 -10.51 -13.95 -4.25
C ALA A 212 -11.90 -14.23 -3.62
N HIS A 213 -12.01 -15.26 -2.77
CA HIS A 213 -13.27 -15.63 -2.11
C HIS A 213 -13.76 -14.57 -1.11
N LEU A 214 -12.89 -13.67 -0.62
CA LEU A 214 -13.29 -12.56 0.24
C LEU A 214 -14.03 -11.45 -0.53
N GLY A 215 -13.94 -11.47 -1.88
CA GLY A 215 -14.70 -10.58 -2.76
C GLY A 215 -14.26 -9.12 -2.71
N CYS A 216 -13.02 -8.84 -2.29
CA CYS A 216 -12.38 -7.53 -2.32
C CYS A 216 -11.21 -7.53 -3.32
N PRO A 217 -10.85 -6.37 -3.91
CA PRO A 217 -9.64 -6.23 -4.71
C PRO A 217 -8.38 -6.53 -3.89
N VAL A 218 -7.30 -6.95 -4.57
CA VAL A 218 -6.03 -7.26 -3.91
C VAL A 218 -4.94 -6.31 -4.38
N LEU A 219 -4.23 -5.73 -3.41
CA LEU A 219 -3.02 -4.94 -3.59
C LEU A 219 -1.80 -5.82 -3.32
N ILE A 220 -0.75 -5.70 -4.15
CA ILE A 220 0.53 -6.37 -3.99
C ILE A 220 1.64 -5.34 -3.82
N GLY A 221 2.19 -5.24 -2.59
CA GLY A 221 3.27 -4.33 -2.22
C GLY A 221 4.63 -5.03 -2.17
N HIS A 222 5.29 -5.29 -3.31
CA HIS A 222 6.52 -6.07 -3.42
C HIS A 222 7.76 -5.25 -3.79
N SER A 223 7.59 -3.96 -4.06
CA SER A 223 8.63 -3.09 -4.63
C SER A 223 9.88 -2.99 -3.75
N ARG A 224 11.03 -3.29 -4.37
CA ARG A 224 12.36 -3.22 -3.76
C ARG A 224 12.51 -4.06 -2.48
N LYS A 225 11.66 -5.11 -2.30
CA LYS A 225 11.70 -5.95 -1.11
C LYS A 225 12.80 -7.02 -1.16
N ARG A 226 13.22 -7.46 0.03
CA ARG A 226 14.35 -8.42 0.21
C ARG A 226 14.14 -9.73 -0.53
N CYS A 227 12.91 -10.20 -0.68
CA CYS A 227 12.60 -11.40 -1.44
C CYS A 227 13.04 -11.27 -2.91
N LEU A 228 12.78 -10.12 -3.56
CA LEU A 228 13.29 -9.86 -4.91
C LEU A 228 14.82 -9.77 -4.94
N ALA A 229 15.42 -9.02 -4.00
CA ALA A 229 16.87 -8.87 -3.92
C ALA A 229 17.58 -10.22 -3.85
N GLN A 230 17.10 -11.12 -2.99
CA GLN A 230 17.66 -12.47 -2.84
C GLN A 230 17.47 -13.32 -4.10
N THR A 231 16.29 -13.25 -4.73
CA THR A 231 15.98 -14.04 -5.92
C THR A 231 16.87 -13.69 -7.11
N VAL A 232 17.17 -12.40 -7.31
CA VAL A 232 17.94 -11.93 -8.48
C VAL A 232 19.40 -11.64 -8.15
N GLY A 233 19.82 -11.69 -6.88
CA GLY A 233 21.20 -11.39 -6.45
C GLY A 233 21.60 -9.92 -6.66
N LEU A 234 20.65 -8.98 -6.60
CA LEU A 234 20.90 -7.57 -6.83
C LEU A 234 20.67 -6.74 -5.55
N PRO A 235 21.39 -5.63 -5.36
CA PRO A 235 21.13 -4.70 -4.29
C PRO A 235 19.83 -3.91 -4.52
N VAL A 236 19.27 -3.33 -3.45
CA VAL A 236 17.94 -2.70 -3.43
C VAL A 236 17.77 -1.61 -4.50
N GLU A 237 18.82 -0.85 -4.76
CA GLU A 237 18.86 0.27 -5.72
C GLU A 237 18.69 -0.18 -7.18
N LYS A 238 18.91 -1.47 -7.46
CA LYS A 238 18.79 -2.08 -8.78
C LYS A 238 17.54 -2.94 -8.97
N LEU A 239 16.58 -2.86 -8.04
CA LEU A 239 15.41 -3.73 -8.05
C LEU A 239 14.20 -3.19 -8.84
N ASP A 240 14.30 -2.04 -9.51
CA ASP A 240 13.15 -1.47 -10.22
C ASP A 240 12.70 -2.35 -11.40
N ALA A 241 13.63 -2.85 -12.20
CA ALA A 241 13.28 -3.79 -13.28
C ALA A 241 12.75 -5.14 -12.74
N PRO A 242 13.40 -5.82 -11.75
CA PRO A 242 12.80 -6.99 -11.09
C PRO A 242 11.43 -6.72 -10.47
N THR A 243 11.21 -5.52 -9.88
CA THR A 243 9.89 -5.10 -9.38
C THR A 243 8.85 -5.07 -10.50
N ALA A 244 9.18 -4.48 -11.65
CA ALA A 244 8.26 -4.42 -12.79
C ALA A 244 7.94 -5.81 -13.36
N MET A 245 8.93 -6.70 -13.45
CA MET A 245 8.70 -8.09 -13.86
C MET A 245 7.75 -8.81 -12.90
N ALA A 246 7.96 -8.66 -11.60
CA ALA A 246 7.07 -9.22 -10.57
C ALA A 246 5.67 -8.57 -10.59
N SER A 247 5.58 -7.28 -10.93
CA SER A 247 4.29 -6.59 -11.13
C SER A 247 3.50 -7.19 -12.30
N ALA A 248 4.16 -7.54 -13.41
CA ALA A 248 3.50 -8.20 -14.53
C ALA A 248 2.91 -9.56 -14.10
N ILE A 249 3.67 -10.36 -13.34
CA ILE A 249 3.19 -11.62 -12.79
C ILE A 249 2.00 -11.40 -11.87
N ALA A 250 2.08 -10.44 -10.93
CA ALA A 250 0.99 -10.12 -10.02
C ALA A 250 -0.30 -9.74 -10.78
N PHE A 251 -0.20 -8.88 -11.77
CA PHE A 251 -1.33 -8.47 -12.61
C PHE A 251 -1.95 -9.65 -13.39
N MET A 252 -1.11 -10.50 -13.98
CA MET A 252 -1.59 -11.70 -14.71
C MET A 252 -2.32 -12.69 -13.78
N GLN A 253 -1.98 -12.68 -12.49
CA GLN A 253 -2.60 -13.51 -11.45
C GLN A 253 -3.80 -12.82 -10.75
N GLY A 254 -4.23 -11.66 -11.23
CA GLY A 254 -5.43 -10.99 -10.77
C GLY A 254 -5.23 -9.93 -9.69
N ALA A 255 -3.99 -9.49 -9.43
CA ALA A 255 -3.79 -8.32 -8.58
C ALA A 255 -4.46 -7.09 -9.20
N SER A 256 -5.27 -6.40 -8.40
CA SER A 256 -5.97 -5.19 -8.82
C SER A 256 -5.08 -3.94 -8.75
N ILE A 257 -4.12 -3.94 -7.81
CA ILE A 257 -3.22 -2.82 -7.56
C ILE A 257 -1.81 -3.36 -7.26
N VAL A 258 -0.78 -2.69 -7.79
CA VAL A 258 0.60 -2.86 -7.30
C VAL A 258 1.07 -1.58 -6.64
N ARG A 259 1.80 -1.70 -5.53
CA ARG A 259 2.40 -0.57 -4.80
C ARG A 259 3.91 -0.54 -5.05
N VAL A 260 4.39 0.53 -5.73
CA VAL A 260 5.75 0.56 -6.30
C VAL A 260 6.43 1.92 -6.15
N HIS A 261 7.80 1.92 -6.14
CA HIS A 261 8.60 3.16 -6.14
C HIS A 261 8.79 3.76 -7.55
N GLN A 262 8.69 2.95 -8.61
CA GLN A 262 8.94 3.37 -9.99
C GLN A 262 7.74 3.03 -10.87
N PRO A 263 6.77 3.96 -11.04
CA PRO A 263 5.56 3.73 -11.82
C PRO A 263 5.82 3.44 -13.30
N ALA A 264 6.75 4.16 -13.93
CA ALA A 264 7.04 4.07 -15.36
C ALA A 264 7.29 2.63 -15.85
N LEU A 265 8.11 1.87 -15.12
CA LEU A 265 8.39 0.47 -15.47
C LEU A 265 7.18 -0.43 -15.20
N SER A 266 6.43 -0.16 -14.14
CA SER A 266 5.20 -0.91 -13.82
C SER A 266 4.06 -0.62 -14.80
N LEU A 267 4.08 0.53 -15.48
CA LEU A 267 3.18 0.85 -16.57
C LEU A 267 3.36 -0.12 -17.75
N TYR A 268 4.62 -0.40 -18.15
CA TYR A 268 4.91 -1.41 -19.18
C TYR A 268 4.49 -2.82 -18.71
N ALA A 269 4.75 -3.17 -17.46
CA ALA A 269 4.32 -4.44 -16.87
C ALA A 269 2.80 -4.61 -16.96
N ARG A 270 2.03 -3.55 -16.63
CA ARG A 270 0.57 -3.51 -16.75
C ARG A 270 0.10 -3.72 -18.19
N GLN A 271 0.70 -3.01 -19.14
CA GLN A 271 0.33 -3.13 -20.56
C GLN A 271 0.57 -4.53 -21.11
N ILE A 272 1.71 -5.14 -20.78
CA ILE A 272 2.04 -6.52 -21.15
C ILE A 272 1.03 -7.50 -20.53
N ALA A 273 0.78 -7.40 -19.23
CA ALA A 273 -0.15 -8.27 -18.53
C ALA A 273 -1.57 -8.21 -19.15
N ILE A 274 -2.10 -7.01 -19.40
CA ILE A 274 -3.40 -6.82 -20.04
C ILE A 274 -3.42 -7.44 -21.44
N SER A 275 -2.37 -7.25 -22.22
CA SER A 275 -2.29 -7.81 -23.59
C SER A 275 -2.25 -9.33 -23.58
N CYS A 276 -1.54 -9.94 -22.63
CA CYS A 276 -1.47 -11.40 -22.50
C CYS A 276 -2.78 -12.03 -22.01
N THR A 277 -3.59 -11.30 -21.20
CA THR A 277 -4.83 -11.84 -20.63
C THR A 277 -6.06 -11.62 -21.52
N LYS A 278 -6.06 -10.60 -22.40
CA LYS A 278 -7.18 -10.29 -23.30
C LYS A 278 -7.47 -11.37 -24.37
N HIS A 279 -6.56 -12.30 -24.61
CA HIS A 279 -6.71 -13.37 -25.61
C HIS A 279 -7.09 -14.73 -24.99
N ALA A 280 -7.35 -14.78 -23.68
CA ALA A 280 -7.73 -16.00 -22.98
C ALA A 280 -9.24 -16.13 -22.74
N SER A 281 -10.07 -15.28 -23.39
CA SER A 281 -11.55 -15.31 -23.29
C SER A 281 -12.22 -15.60 -24.62
#